data_5f6a56f3575293685a1a7c627cb3afee
#
_entry.id   5f6a56f3575293685a1a7c627cb3afee
#
_cell.length_a   1.000
_cell.length_b   1.000
_cell.length_c   1.000
_cell.angle_alpha   90.00
_cell.angle_beta   90.00
_cell.angle_gamma   90.00
#
_symmetry.space_group_name_H-M   'P 1'
#
loop_
_entity.id
_entity.type
_entity.pdbx_description
1 polymer ?
#
loop_
_entity_poly.entity_id
_entity_poly.type
_entity_poly.pdbx_seq_one_letter_code
_entity_poly.pdbx_strand_id
1 'polypeptide(L)'
;MLSIASLTHVYPNGTRALAEVSLDIPPGLYGLLGPNGAGKSTLMRCLATLQVPTSGRIRFGDIDVLAEPQKLRARLGYLPQDFGVYPRVSAWEMLDHLAVLKGLTDAGARRETVEALLQQVNLWDVRKKAIAGFSGGMRQRFGIAQAMIGNPALMIVDEPTAGLDPEERNRFNNLLAEIGTTKVVILSTHIVEDVADLCSRMAILVDGRIVSAGTPGALIAGLQGKVWTRAVDADELPGLRKQFALISTRLRGGRTLIHVLSDTAPDPRFEPAAADLEEVYFSTLYAHRKANGQSGNEASRDAAAR
;
A
#
# COMPACT_ATOMS: atom_id res chain seq x y z
N MET A 1 10.51 5.16 14.59
CA MET A 1 9.17 4.60 14.75
C MET A 1 8.15 5.70 14.49
N LEU A 2 7.09 5.42 13.73
CA LEU A 2 5.94 6.30 13.55
C LEU A 2 4.78 5.75 14.38
N SER A 3 4.14 6.60 15.21
CA SER A 3 3.00 6.23 16.04
C SER A 3 1.79 7.11 15.71
N ILE A 4 0.66 6.49 15.55
CA ILE A 4 -0.64 7.10 15.24
C ILE A 4 -1.60 6.71 16.35
N ALA A 5 -2.30 7.70 16.95
CA ALA A 5 -3.23 7.47 18.04
C ALA A 5 -4.59 8.12 17.75
N SER A 6 -5.63 7.30 17.66
CA SER A 6 -7.04 7.67 17.49
C SER A 6 -7.27 8.71 16.37
N LEU A 7 -6.57 8.55 15.24
CA LEU A 7 -6.63 9.50 14.14
C LEU A 7 -7.98 9.44 13.44
N THR A 8 -8.66 10.56 13.38
CA THR A 8 -9.97 10.70 12.72
C THR A 8 -9.91 11.82 11.70
N HIS A 9 -10.48 11.60 10.53
CA HIS A 9 -10.65 12.63 9.52
C HIS A 9 -12.04 12.58 8.91
N VAL A 10 -12.73 13.73 8.96
CA VAL A 10 -14.05 13.93 8.34
C VAL A 10 -13.92 15.06 7.33
N TYR A 11 -14.28 14.79 6.09
CA TYR A 11 -14.30 15.78 5.03
C TYR A 11 -15.46 16.79 5.21
N PRO A 12 -15.39 17.98 4.58
CA PRO A 12 -16.47 18.99 4.69
C PRO A 12 -17.86 18.50 4.23
N ASN A 13 -17.90 17.50 3.34
CA ASN A 13 -19.15 16.86 2.88
C ASN A 13 -19.71 15.83 3.88
N GLY A 14 -19.13 15.71 5.08
CA GLY A 14 -19.56 14.77 6.10
C GLY A 14 -18.98 13.35 5.97
N THR A 15 -18.22 13.04 4.92
CA THR A 15 -17.61 11.72 4.73
C THR A 15 -16.51 11.50 5.76
N ARG A 16 -16.68 10.50 6.65
CA ARG A 16 -15.66 10.07 7.61
C ARG A 16 -14.70 9.11 6.92
N ALA A 17 -13.56 9.63 6.47
CA ALA A 17 -12.54 8.83 5.77
C ALA A 17 -11.61 8.06 6.71
N LEU A 18 -11.40 8.55 7.95
CA LEU A 18 -10.65 7.86 9.00
C LEU A 18 -11.45 7.91 10.30
N ALA A 19 -11.50 6.80 11.02
CA ALA A 19 -12.28 6.61 12.23
C ALA A 19 -11.42 5.95 13.32
N GLU A 20 -10.78 6.79 14.15
CA GLU A 20 -9.98 6.37 15.32
C GLU A 20 -8.82 5.42 14.96
N VAL A 21 -8.16 5.66 13.83
CA VAL A 21 -7.01 4.87 13.40
C VAL A 21 -5.89 4.97 14.42
N SER A 22 -5.47 3.82 14.96
CA SER A 22 -4.30 3.70 15.85
C SER A 22 -3.35 2.65 15.29
N LEU A 23 -2.05 2.98 15.16
CA LEU A 23 -1.08 2.12 14.53
C LEU A 23 0.34 2.53 14.93
N ASP A 24 1.18 1.54 15.24
CA ASP A 24 2.61 1.71 15.46
C ASP A 24 3.39 1.07 14.33
N ILE A 25 4.19 1.89 13.64
CA ILE A 25 4.96 1.49 12.46
C ILE A 25 6.46 1.56 12.81
N PRO A 26 7.11 0.42 12.99
CA PRO A 26 8.54 0.34 13.26
C PRO A 26 9.37 0.65 11.99
N PRO A 27 10.71 0.78 12.10
CA PRO A 27 11.58 0.73 10.93
C PRO A 27 11.38 -0.54 10.11
N GLY A 28 11.55 -0.43 8.80
CA GLY A 28 11.29 -1.48 7.83
C GLY A 28 10.20 -1.11 6.84
N LEU A 29 9.86 -2.05 5.97
CA LEU A 29 8.72 -1.95 5.05
C LEU A 29 7.44 -2.37 5.77
N TYR A 30 6.47 -1.45 5.78
CA TYR A 30 5.16 -1.64 6.37
C TYR A 30 4.06 -1.53 5.31
N GLY A 31 3.30 -2.60 5.11
CA GLY A 31 2.20 -2.65 4.15
C GLY A 31 0.89 -2.11 4.71
N LEU A 32 0.24 -1.20 4.01
CA LEU A 32 -1.13 -0.77 4.29
C LEU A 32 -2.05 -1.28 3.17
N LEU A 33 -2.73 -2.39 3.42
CA LEU A 33 -3.73 -2.96 2.52
C LEU A 33 -5.11 -2.37 2.77
N GLY A 34 -5.93 -2.33 1.73
CA GLY A 34 -7.34 -1.99 1.86
C GLY A 34 -7.99 -1.76 0.49
N PRO A 35 -9.30 -1.94 0.37
CA PRO A 35 -10.02 -1.69 -0.87
C PRO A 35 -9.99 -0.21 -1.26
N ASN A 36 -10.41 0.09 -2.50
CA ASN A 36 -10.60 1.46 -2.93
C ASN A 36 -11.65 2.15 -2.05
N GLY A 37 -11.38 3.40 -1.66
CA GLY A 37 -12.25 4.13 -0.74
C GLY A 37 -12.07 3.80 0.75
N ALA A 38 -11.21 2.84 1.13
CA ALA A 38 -10.97 2.49 2.54
C ALA A 38 -10.37 3.61 3.41
N GLY A 39 -9.84 4.69 2.79
CA GLY A 39 -9.20 5.80 3.49
C GLY A 39 -7.67 5.80 3.40
N LYS A 40 -7.05 4.88 2.64
CA LYS A 40 -5.58 4.78 2.51
C LYS A 40 -4.93 6.11 2.12
N SER A 41 -5.33 6.70 1.00
CA SER A 41 -4.73 7.97 0.53
C SER A 41 -5.01 9.14 1.49
N THR A 42 -6.15 9.13 2.21
CA THR A 42 -6.40 10.12 3.27
C THR A 42 -5.41 9.96 4.42
N LEU A 43 -5.16 8.71 4.86
CA LEU A 43 -4.15 8.43 5.88
C LEU A 43 -2.75 8.86 5.40
N MET A 44 -2.36 8.49 4.17
CA MET A 44 -1.07 8.89 3.59
C MET A 44 -0.90 10.41 3.56
N ARG A 45 -1.95 11.16 3.14
CA ARG A 45 -1.92 12.64 3.13
C ARG A 45 -1.80 13.24 4.53
N CYS A 46 -2.47 12.68 5.53
CA CYS A 46 -2.31 13.11 6.92
C CYS A 46 -0.88 12.88 7.42
N LEU A 47 -0.31 11.69 7.16
CA LEU A 47 1.06 11.35 7.52
C LEU A 47 2.09 12.22 6.78
N ALA A 48 1.81 12.53 5.50
CA ALA A 48 2.66 13.42 4.69
C ALA A 48 2.49 14.92 5.04
N THR A 49 1.69 15.27 6.03
CA THR A 49 1.36 16.66 6.43
C THR A 49 0.71 17.50 5.31
N LEU A 50 0.08 16.85 4.35
CA LEU A 50 -0.67 17.49 3.28
C LEU A 50 -2.13 17.74 3.66
N GLN A 51 -2.60 17.09 4.70
CA GLN A 51 -3.95 17.18 5.22
C GLN A 51 -3.94 17.15 6.74
N VAL A 52 -4.67 18.08 7.37
CA VAL A 52 -4.81 18.12 8.82
C VAL A 52 -5.96 17.19 9.21
N PRO A 53 -5.74 16.20 10.10
CA PRO A 53 -6.82 15.35 10.59
C PRO A 53 -7.80 16.15 11.46
N THR A 54 -9.03 15.65 11.62
CA THR A 54 -10.04 16.27 12.49
C THR A 54 -9.68 16.12 13.96
N SER A 55 -9.11 14.97 14.33
CA SER A 55 -8.63 14.69 15.70
C SER A 55 -7.60 13.55 15.69
N GLY A 56 -6.96 13.33 16.83
CA GLY A 56 -5.93 12.31 17.02
C GLY A 56 -4.54 12.89 17.07
N ARG A 57 -3.53 12.03 17.10
CA ARG A 57 -2.11 12.39 17.20
C ARG A 57 -1.27 11.56 16.24
N ILE A 58 -0.20 12.19 15.73
CA ILE A 58 0.81 11.51 14.89
C ILE A 58 2.18 11.92 15.43
N ARG A 59 3.03 10.94 15.74
CA ARG A 59 4.41 11.17 16.19
C ARG A 59 5.40 10.38 15.35
N PHE A 60 6.49 11.01 14.95
CA PHE A 60 7.62 10.35 14.31
C PHE A 60 8.86 10.55 15.18
N GLY A 61 9.21 9.51 15.94
CA GLY A 61 10.21 9.62 16.99
C GLY A 61 9.79 10.65 18.04
N ASP A 62 10.60 11.70 18.19
CA ASP A 62 10.37 12.85 19.08
C ASP A 62 9.50 13.96 18.45
N ILE A 63 9.28 13.92 17.12
CA ILE A 63 8.54 14.94 16.40
C ILE A 63 7.03 14.73 16.57
N ASP A 64 6.31 15.76 17.06
CA ASP A 64 4.86 15.85 16.91
C ASP A 64 4.54 16.37 15.51
N VAL A 65 3.98 15.49 14.68
CA VAL A 65 3.79 15.76 13.25
C VAL A 65 2.79 16.90 12.99
N LEU A 66 1.81 17.05 13.86
CA LEU A 66 0.77 18.08 13.71
C LEU A 66 1.24 19.44 14.20
N ALA A 67 2.03 19.47 15.28
CA ALA A 67 2.58 20.69 15.83
C ALA A 67 3.83 21.17 15.07
N GLU A 68 4.65 20.25 14.56
CA GLU A 68 5.95 20.53 13.95
C GLU A 68 6.08 19.95 12.51
N PRO A 69 5.13 20.23 11.59
CA PRO A 69 5.11 19.60 10.26
C PRO A 69 6.36 19.89 9.44
N GLN A 70 7.03 21.03 9.64
CA GLN A 70 8.26 21.37 8.92
C GLN A 70 9.43 20.46 9.32
N LYS A 71 9.52 20.07 10.60
CA LYS A 71 10.55 19.13 11.06
C LYS A 71 10.37 17.75 10.41
N LEU A 72 9.12 17.30 10.28
CA LEU A 72 8.84 16.06 9.57
C LEU A 72 9.17 16.18 8.08
N ARG A 73 8.73 17.25 7.39
CA ARG A 73 8.95 17.44 5.95
C ARG A 73 10.42 17.41 5.56
N ALA A 74 11.31 17.85 6.45
CA ALA A 74 12.76 17.75 6.24
C ALA A 74 13.26 16.29 6.23
N ARG A 75 12.53 15.36 6.89
CA ARG A 75 12.88 13.94 7.04
C ARG A 75 11.93 13.01 6.28
N LEU A 76 11.01 13.55 5.48
CA LEU A 76 9.98 12.83 4.75
C LEU A 76 10.30 12.75 3.27
N GLY A 77 10.19 11.55 2.71
CA GLY A 77 10.02 11.30 1.29
C GLY A 77 8.57 10.89 1.00
N TYR A 78 7.95 11.46 -0.01
CA TYR A 78 6.60 11.11 -0.39
C TYR A 78 6.49 10.88 -1.88
N LEU A 79 6.06 9.68 -2.26
CA LEU A 79 5.67 9.32 -3.61
C LEU A 79 4.15 9.15 -3.63
N PRO A 80 3.39 10.11 -4.16
CA PRO A 80 1.95 9.97 -4.36
C PRO A 80 1.64 9.02 -5.50
N GLN A 81 0.42 8.51 -5.56
CA GLN A 81 -0.08 7.65 -6.64
C GLN A 81 0.11 8.30 -8.02
N ASP A 82 -0.23 9.58 -8.13
CA ASP A 82 0.02 10.38 -9.31
C ASP A 82 0.87 11.60 -8.97
N PHE A 83 1.92 11.82 -9.72
CA PHE A 83 2.72 13.04 -9.62
C PHE A 83 2.91 13.68 -10.99
N GLY A 84 2.75 15.00 -11.00
CA GLY A 84 2.94 15.79 -12.21
C GLY A 84 4.41 15.88 -12.63
N VAL A 85 4.65 15.91 -13.91
CA VAL A 85 5.99 16.17 -14.48
C VAL A 85 5.92 17.34 -15.44
N TYR A 86 6.97 18.17 -15.45
CA TYR A 86 7.08 19.25 -16.41
C TYR A 86 7.44 18.69 -17.80
N PRO A 87 6.69 18.99 -18.87
CA PRO A 87 6.80 18.30 -20.15
C PRO A 87 8.16 18.36 -20.82
N ARG A 88 8.96 19.41 -20.54
CA ARG A 88 10.26 19.66 -21.20
C ARG A 88 11.45 19.62 -20.26
N VAL A 89 11.26 19.17 -19.00
CA VAL A 89 12.33 19.12 -17.99
C VAL A 89 12.89 17.71 -17.96
N SER A 90 14.21 17.60 -17.98
CA SER A 90 14.90 16.32 -17.86
C SER A 90 14.88 15.79 -16.42
N ALA A 91 15.13 14.49 -16.26
CA ALA A 91 15.22 13.89 -14.94
C ALA A 91 16.33 14.53 -14.08
N TRP A 92 17.44 14.87 -14.69
CA TRP A 92 18.54 15.57 -14.03
C TRP A 92 18.11 16.95 -13.51
N GLU A 93 17.58 17.81 -14.39
CA GLU A 93 17.17 19.17 -14.04
C GLU A 93 16.09 19.18 -12.96
N MET A 94 15.14 18.24 -13.03
CA MET A 94 14.06 18.16 -12.04
C MET A 94 14.60 17.75 -10.68
N LEU A 95 15.47 16.70 -10.59
CA LEU A 95 16.06 16.29 -9.33
C LEU A 95 16.98 17.37 -8.75
N ASP A 96 17.78 18.06 -9.57
CA ASP A 96 18.63 19.15 -9.10
C ASP A 96 17.79 20.29 -8.51
N HIS A 97 16.70 20.68 -9.18
CA HIS A 97 15.77 21.68 -8.67
C HIS A 97 15.12 21.26 -7.36
N LEU A 98 14.62 20.04 -7.28
CA LEU A 98 14.00 19.51 -6.06
C LEU A 98 15.00 19.39 -4.89
N ALA A 99 16.26 19.09 -5.20
CA ALA A 99 17.32 19.03 -4.20
C ALA A 99 17.61 20.43 -3.60
N VAL A 100 17.58 21.49 -4.42
CA VAL A 100 17.64 22.87 -3.91
C VAL A 100 16.47 23.16 -2.97
N LEU A 101 15.25 22.79 -3.35
CA LEU A 101 14.05 22.99 -2.52
C LEU A 101 14.10 22.20 -1.21
N LYS A 102 14.83 21.07 -1.18
CA LYS A 102 15.11 20.28 0.01
C LYS A 102 16.27 20.83 0.86
N GLY A 103 16.87 21.95 0.46
CA GLY A 103 17.93 22.63 1.20
C GLY A 103 19.36 22.20 0.85
N LEU A 104 19.58 21.39 -0.19
CA LEU A 104 20.91 21.08 -0.71
C LEU A 104 21.43 22.26 -1.57
N THR A 105 21.89 23.30 -0.91
CA THR A 105 22.32 24.55 -1.58
C THR A 105 23.74 24.47 -2.16
N ASP A 106 24.61 23.63 -1.61
CA ASP A 106 25.94 23.41 -2.18
C ASP A 106 25.85 22.68 -3.52
N ALA A 107 26.41 23.27 -4.56
CA ALA A 107 26.30 22.75 -5.91
C ALA A 107 27.04 21.42 -6.14
N GLY A 108 28.17 21.21 -5.45
CA GLY A 108 28.96 19.99 -5.54
C GLY A 108 28.24 18.81 -4.90
N ALA A 109 27.85 18.95 -3.63
CA ALA A 109 27.12 17.92 -2.89
C ALA A 109 25.76 17.60 -3.54
N ARG A 110 25.07 18.62 -4.10
CA ARG A 110 23.81 18.43 -4.83
C ARG A 110 24.02 17.60 -6.10
N ARG A 111 25.06 17.92 -6.90
CA ARG A 111 25.38 17.17 -8.11
C ARG A 111 25.69 15.70 -7.78
N GLU A 112 26.52 15.45 -6.79
CA GLU A 112 26.83 14.08 -6.33
C GLU A 112 25.60 13.32 -5.88
N THR A 113 24.71 13.99 -5.12
CA THR A 113 23.44 13.39 -4.66
C THR A 113 22.53 13.03 -5.85
N VAL A 114 22.35 13.93 -6.81
CA VAL A 114 21.50 13.68 -7.98
C VAL A 114 22.07 12.57 -8.86
N GLU A 115 23.40 12.52 -9.02
CA GLU A 115 24.09 11.46 -9.74
C GLU A 115 23.87 10.09 -9.07
N ALA A 116 24.12 10.00 -7.78
CA ALA A 116 23.92 8.77 -7.01
C ALA A 116 22.48 8.28 -7.07
N LEU A 117 21.50 9.17 -6.91
CA LEU A 117 20.09 8.81 -7.00
C LEU A 117 19.69 8.29 -8.39
N LEU A 118 20.14 8.94 -9.46
CA LEU A 118 19.86 8.50 -10.84
C LEU A 118 20.50 7.15 -11.16
N GLN A 119 21.69 6.88 -10.61
CA GLN A 119 22.35 5.58 -10.72
C GLN A 119 21.57 4.52 -9.94
N GLN A 120 21.20 4.79 -8.68
CA GLN A 120 20.48 3.86 -7.82
C GLN A 120 19.14 3.42 -8.42
N VAL A 121 18.39 4.34 -9.05
CA VAL A 121 17.11 4.01 -9.69
C VAL A 121 17.28 3.57 -11.17
N ASN A 122 18.51 3.36 -11.64
CA ASN A 122 18.82 2.93 -13.02
C ASN A 122 18.22 3.86 -14.10
N LEU A 123 18.39 5.17 -13.92
CA LEU A 123 17.96 6.21 -14.87
C LEU A 123 19.12 7.08 -15.37
N TRP A 124 20.36 6.73 -15.04
CA TRP A 124 21.55 7.50 -15.38
C TRP A 124 21.70 7.74 -16.88
N ASP A 125 21.54 6.70 -17.71
CA ASP A 125 21.72 6.79 -19.17
C ASP A 125 20.67 7.67 -19.85
N VAL A 126 19.51 7.82 -19.22
CA VAL A 126 18.39 8.61 -19.73
C VAL A 126 18.20 9.93 -18.98
N ARG A 127 19.11 10.30 -18.09
CA ARG A 127 19.00 11.47 -17.21
C ARG A 127 18.75 12.80 -17.89
N LYS A 128 19.18 12.94 -19.16
CA LYS A 128 18.99 14.14 -19.98
C LYS A 128 17.70 14.12 -20.81
N LYS A 129 16.96 13.00 -20.81
CA LYS A 129 15.67 12.92 -21.50
C LYS A 129 14.57 13.58 -20.66
N ALA A 130 13.61 14.22 -21.35
CA ALA A 130 12.42 14.76 -20.68
C ALA A 130 11.61 13.65 -20.01
N ILE A 131 11.19 13.87 -18.76
CA ILE A 131 10.45 12.88 -17.95
C ILE A 131 9.10 12.52 -18.61
N ALA A 132 8.51 13.45 -19.35
CA ALA A 132 7.27 13.20 -20.09
C ALA A 132 7.37 12.04 -21.09
N GLY A 133 8.58 11.73 -21.57
CA GLY A 133 8.86 10.59 -22.46
C GLY A 133 9.24 9.28 -21.76
N PHE A 134 9.16 9.22 -20.43
CA PHE A 134 9.47 8.01 -19.67
C PHE A 134 8.33 6.99 -19.76
N SER A 135 8.70 5.69 -19.75
CA SER A 135 7.73 4.62 -19.52
C SER A 135 7.10 4.74 -18.12
N GLY A 136 6.02 4.00 -17.86
CA GLY A 136 5.41 3.93 -16.53
C GLY A 136 6.43 3.58 -15.44
N GLY A 137 7.18 2.49 -15.64
CA GLY A 137 8.21 2.05 -14.71
C GLY A 137 9.37 3.04 -14.53
N MET A 138 9.83 3.67 -15.63
CA MET A 138 10.84 4.74 -15.53
C MET A 138 10.32 5.94 -14.73
N ARG A 139 9.05 6.29 -14.90
CA ARG A 139 8.41 7.37 -14.16
C ARG A 139 8.30 7.05 -12.68
N GLN A 140 7.88 5.85 -12.32
CA GLN A 140 7.82 5.41 -10.92
C GLN A 140 9.20 5.40 -10.26
N ARG A 141 10.23 4.87 -10.94
CA ARG A 141 11.62 4.91 -10.44
C ARG A 141 12.13 6.34 -10.27
N PHE A 142 11.79 7.24 -11.16
CA PHE A 142 12.08 8.67 -11.00
C PHE A 142 11.37 9.25 -9.76
N GLY A 143 10.11 8.89 -9.52
CA GLY A 143 9.35 9.27 -8.32
C GLY A 143 10.03 8.82 -7.02
N ILE A 144 10.61 7.61 -7.00
CA ILE A 144 11.42 7.15 -5.86
C ILE A 144 12.67 8.01 -5.70
N ALA A 145 13.41 8.29 -6.77
CA ALA A 145 14.59 9.16 -6.69
C ALA A 145 14.23 10.53 -6.12
N GLN A 146 13.11 11.12 -6.56
CA GLN A 146 12.57 12.36 -6.03
C GLN A 146 12.23 12.24 -4.53
N ALA A 147 11.57 11.17 -4.12
CA ALA A 147 11.21 10.95 -2.72
C ALA A 147 12.45 10.73 -1.82
N MET A 148 13.55 10.22 -2.36
CA MET A 148 14.80 9.95 -1.64
C MET A 148 15.69 11.18 -1.45
N ILE A 149 15.42 12.31 -2.13
CA ILE A 149 16.21 13.54 -1.96
C ILE A 149 16.26 13.95 -0.49
N GLY A 150 17.46 14.27 0.00
CA GLY A 150 17.68 14.66 1.39
C GLY A 150 17.74 13.48 2.37
N ASN A 151 17.85 12.24 1.87
CA ASN A 151 17.99 11.02 2.68
C ASN A 151 16.91 10.90 3.77
N PRO A 152 15.63 10.81 3.43
CA PRO A 152 14.53 10.82 4.39
C PRO A 152 14.59 9.62 5.34
N ALA A 153 14.16 9.81 6.58
CA ALA A 153 14.01 8.76 7.58
C ALA A 153 12.64 8.08 7.54
N LEU A 154 11.64 8.77 6.97
CA LEU A 154 10.30 8.26 6.71
C LEU A 154 10.00 8.38 5.22
N MET A 155 9.56 7.29 4.60
CA MET A 155 9.06 7.29 3.23
C MET A 155 7.61 6.81 3.19
N ILE A 156 6.81 7.50 2.41
CA ILE A 156 5.41 7.13 2.13
C ILE A 156 5.29 6.93 0.63
N VAL A 157 4.80 5.76 0.23
CA VAL A 157 4.70 5.33 -1.16
C VAL A 157 3.27 4.86 -1.40
N ASP A 158 2.51 5.63 -2.19
CA ASP A 158 1.07 5.41 -2.38
C ASP A 158 0.82 4.77 -3.75
N GLU A 159 0.38 3.50 -3.75
CA GLU A 159 0.04 2.67 -4.93
C GLU A 159 1.07 2.68 -6.08
N PRO A 160 2.35 2.43 -5.80
CA PRO A 160 3.41 2.68 -6.78
C PRO A 160 3.51 1.65 -7.91
N THR A 161 2.96 0.46 -7.72
CA THR A 161 3.10 -0.67 -8.66
C THR A 161 1.91 -0.82 -9.59
N ALA A 162 0.87 -0.01 -9.40
CA ALA A 162 -0.32 -0.04 -10.24
C ALA A 162 0.03 0.27 -11.71
N GLY A 163 -0.35 -0.62 -12.62
CA GLY A 163 -0.11 -0.47 -14.06
C GLY A 163 1.32 -0.72 -14.52
N LEU A 164 2.20 -1.23 -13.66
CA LEU A 164 3.53 -1.71 -14.06
C LEU A 164 3.44 -3.13 -14.63
N ASP A 165 4.27 -3.41 -15.65
CA ASP A 165 4.48 -4.77 -16.09
C ASP A 165 5.25 -5.59 -15.02
N PRO A 166 5.22 -6.94 -15.08
CA PRO A 166 5.84 -7.78 -14.04
C PRO A 166 7.34 -7.53 -13.84
N GLU A 167 8.09 -7.24 -14.91
CA GLU A 167 9.53 -7.00 -14.81
C GLU A 167 9.83 -5.67 -14.12
N GLU A 168 9.13 -4.60 -14.50
CA GLU A 168 9.27 -3.28 -13.85
C GLU A 168 8.79 -3.32 -12.39
N ARG A 169 7.71 -4.07 -12.09
CA ARG A 169 7.24 -4.29 -10.72
C ARG A 169 8.31 -4.96 -9.86
N ASN A 170 8.93 -6.03 -10.36
CA ASN A 170 10.02 -6.70 -9.63
C ASN A 170 11.22 -5.78 -9.39
N ARG A 171 11.61 -5.00 -10.39
CA ARG A 171 12.70 -4.02 -10.24
C ARG A 171 12.37 -2.96 -9.20
N PHE A 172 11.14 -2.48 -9.21
CA PHE A 172 10.65 -1.49 -8.24
C PHE A 172 10.62 -2.07 -6.82
N ASN A 173 10.13 -3.31 -6.68
CA ASN A 173 10.05 -4.01 -5.40
C ASN A 173 11.45 -4.23 -4.79
N ASN A 174 12.44 -4.63 -5.60
CA ASN A 174 13.83 -4.77 -5.15
C ASN A 174 14.41 -3.44 -4.64
N LEU A 175 14.13 -2.35 -5.33
CA LEU A 175 14.56 -1.00 -4.91
C LEU A 175 13.92 -0.60 -3.58
N LEU A 176 12.62 -0.86 -3.39
CA LEU A 176 11.94 -0.59 -2.11
C LEU A 176 12.49 -1.46 -0.97
N ALA A 177 12.78 -2.73 -1.23
CA ALA A 177 13.37 -3.63 -0.24
C ALA A 177 14.73 -3.12 0.25
N GLU A 178 15.59 -2.66 -0.66
CA GLU A 178 16.88 -2.03 -0.31
C GLU A 178 16.69 -0.79 0.58
N ILE A 179 15.79 0.12 0.20
CA ILE A 179 15.50 1.34 0.94
C ILE A 179 14.94 1.02 2.33
N GLY A 180 14.08 0.01 2.44
CA GLY A 180 13.40 -0.40 3.67
C GLY A 180 14.33 -0.96 4.75
N THR A 181 15.57 -1.31 4.44
CA THR A 181 16.52 -1.88 5.44
C THR A 181 16.84 -0.93 6.58
N THR A 182 16.83 0.38 6.35
CA THR A 182 17.30 1.40 7.30
C THR A 182 16.28 2.47 7.64
N LYS A 183 15.14 2.51 6.95
CA LYS A 183 14.14 3.58 7.02
C LYS A 183 12.78 3.03 7.44
N VAL A 184 11.87 3.91 7.86
CA VAL A 184 10.45 3.59 7.94
C VAL A 184 9.86 3.84 6.56
N VAL A 185 9.38 2.78 5.90
CA VAL A 185 8.73 2.88 4.58
C VAL A 185 7.30 2.36 4.69
N ILE A 186 6.32 3.19 4.36
CA ILE A 186 4.91 2.81 4.33
C ILE A 186 4.52 2.63 2.86
N LEU A 187 4.15 1.41 2.52
CA LEU A 187 3.62 1.04 1.21
C LEU A 187 2.11 0.93 1.29
N SER A 188 1.39 1.87 0.67
CA SER A 188 -0.05 1.78 0.49
C SER A 188 -0.35 1.06 -0.83
N THR A 189 -1.14 -0.01 -0.76
CA THR A 189 -1.49 -0.77 -1.96
C THR A 189 -2.83 -1.51 -1.77
N HIS A 190 -3.45 -1.89 -2.87
CA HIS A 190 -4.55 -2.85 -2.90
C HIS A 190 -4.09 -4.23 -3.42
N ILE A 191 -2.82 -4.36 -3.79
CA ILE A 191 -2.20 -5.58 -4.33
C ILE A 191 -1.59 -6.36 -3.19
N VAL A 192 -2.17 -7.52 -2.88
CA VAL A 192 -1.79 -8.35 -1.73
C VAL A 192 -0.38 -8.91 -1.87
N GLU A 193 0.01 -9.29 -3.09
CA GLU A 193 1.32 -9.86 -3.38
C GLU A 193 2.45 -8.89 -3.07
N ASP A 194 2.30 -7.56 -3.32
CA ASP A 194 3.32 -6.58 -2.97
C ASP A 194 3.62 -6.57 -1.47
N VAL A 195 2.56 -6.73 -0.65
CA VAL A 195 2.72 -6.77 0.81
C VAL A 195 3.31 -8.10 1.26
N ALA A 196 2.89 -9.22 0.65
CA ALA A 196 3.41 -10.55 0.97
C ALA A 196 4.91 -10.65 0.73
N ASP A 197 5.38 -10.09 -0.39
CA ASP A 197 6.78 -10.19 -0.84
C ASP A 197 7.70 -9.20 -0.12
N LEU A 198 7.21 -8.00 0.21
CA LEU A 198 8.06 -6.91 0.66
C LEU A 198 7.96 -6.58 2.15
N CYS A 199 6.78 -6.73 2.73
CA CYS A 199 6.49 -6.10 4.01
C CYS A 199 6.70 -7.07 5.18
N SER A 200 7.55 -6.67 6.14
CA SER A 200 7.73 -7.42 7.39
C SER A 200 6.53 -7.30 8.33
N ARG A 201 5.77 -6.22 8.20
CA ARG A 201 4.54 -5.95 8.94
C ARG A 201 3.51 -5.28 8.06
N MET A 202 2.25 -5.42 8.44
CA MET A 202 1.13 -4.87 7.68
C MET A 202 -0.06 -4.52 8.54
N ALA A 203 -0.95 -3.73 7.97
CA ALA A 203 -2.30 -3.52 8.48
C ALA A 203 -3.32 -3.55 7.33
N ILE A 204 -4.54 -3.93 7.64
CA ILE A 204 -5.69 -3.88 6.73
C ILE A 204 -6.61 -2.75 7.19
N LEU A 205 -6.82 -1.78 6.32
CA LEU A 205 -7.71 -0.64 6.51
C LEU A 205 -9.01 -0.87 5.74
N VAL A 206 -10.15 -0.79 6.43
CA VAL A 206 -11.49 -0.90 5.83
C VAL A 206 -12.38 0.16 6.48
N ASP A 207 -13.15 0.89 5.68
CA ASP A 207 -14.08 1.93 6.14
C ASP A 207 -13.45 2.90 7.15
N GLY A 208 -12.20 3.31 6.89
CA GLY A 208 -11.45 4.22 7.74
C GLY A 208 -10.95 3.64 9.06
N ARG A 209 -11.00 2.32 9.28
CA ARG A 209 -10.56 1.63 10.49
C ARG A 209 -9.49 0.59 10.21
N ILE A 210 -8.53 0.43 11.12
CA ILE A 210 -7.64 -0.73 11.10
C ILE A 210 -8.44 -1.93 11.65
N VAL A 211 -8.66 -2.92 10.80
CA VAL A 211 -9.42 -4.12 11.14
C VAL A 211 -8.52 -5.32 11.45
N SER A 212 -7.29 -5.31 10.96
CA SER A 212 -6.27 -6.31 11.25
C SER A 212 -4.88 -5.69 11.14
N ALA A 213 -3.93 -6.10 11.98
CA ALA A 213 -2.53 -5.70 11.89
C ALA A 213 -1.62 -6.80 12.48
N GLY A 214 -0.44 -6.97 11.88
CA GLY A 214 0.53 -7.97 12.33
C GLY A 214 1.64 -8.22 11.33
N THR A 215 2.37 -9.32 11.50
CA THR A 215 3.24 -9.85 10.45
C THR A 215 2.43 -10.70 9.48
N PRO A 216 2.71 -10.71 8.16
CA PRO A 216 2.01 -11.57 7.20
C PRO A 216 1.95 -13.02 7.67
N GLY A 217 3.07 -13.58 8.11
CA GLY A 217 3.14 -14.97 8.58
C GLY A 217 2.24 -15.26 9.79
N ALA A 218 2.14 -14.35 10.77
CA ALA A 218 1.26 -14.55 11.94
C ALA A 218 -0.22 -14.48 11.53
N LEU A 219 -0.58 -13.61 10.60
CA LEU A 219 -1.95 -13.49 10.10
C LEU A 219 -2.35 -14.74 9.30
N ILE A 220 -1.46 -15.25 8.45
CA ILE A 220 -1.66 -16.49 7.69
C ILE A 220 -1.81 -17.69 8.64
N ALA A 221 -0.95 -17.80 9.66
CA ALA A 221 -1.01 -18.88 10.65
C ALA A 221 -2.37 -18.93 11.38
N GLY A 222 -3.02 -17.78 11.58
CA GLY A 222 -4.37 -17.69 12.18
C GLY A 222 -5.49 -18.34 11.36
N LEU A 223 -5.25 -18.54 10.04
CA LEU A 223 -6.19 -19.18 9.12
C LEU A 223 -5.83 -20.63 8.79
N GLN A 224 -4.71 -21.13 9.29
CA GLN A 224 -4.24 -22.48 8.96
C GLN A 224 -5.26 -23.55 9.38
N GLY A 225 -5.61 -24.45 8.46
CA GLY A 225 -6.63 -25.50 8.69
C GLY A 225 -8.08 -25.02 8.65
N LYS A 226 -8.33 -23.72 8.34
CA LYS A 226 -9.68 -23.15 8.29
C LYS A 226 -10.14 -22.76 6.88
N VAL A 227 -9.26 -22.85 5.90
CA VAL A 227 -9.58 -22.54 4.50
C VAL A 227 -9.86 -23.82 3.74
N TRP A 228 -11.00 -23.86 3.08
CA TRP A 228 -11.47 -25.00 2.30
C TRP A 228 -11.78 -24.53 0.88
N THR A 229 -11.45 -25.36 -0.11
CA THR A 229 -11.67 -25.05 -1.53
C THR A 229 -12.52 -26.12 -2.19
N ARG A 230 -13.30 -25.68 -3.19
CA ARG A 230 -14.07 -26.56 -4.06
C ARG A 230 -14.20 -25.96 -5.46
N ALA A 231 -14.08 -26.79 -6.49
CA ALA A 231 -14.44 -26.41 -7.86
C ALA A 231 -15.96 -26.51 -8.01
N VAL A 232 -16.57 -25.47 -8.55
CA VAL A 232 -18.04 -25.36 -8.73
C VAL A 232 -18.40 -24.80 -10.09
N ASP A 233 -19.60 -25.07 -10.54
CA ASP A 233 -20.18 -24.42 -11.71
C ASP A 233 -20.77 -23.06 -11.33
N ALA A 234 -20.85 -22.15 -12.31
CA ALA A 234 -21.26 -20.76 -12.04
C ALA A 234 -22.70 -20.63 -11.50
N ASP A 235 -23.58 -21.57 -11.87
CA ASP A 235 -24.97 -21.64 -11.44
C ASP A 235 -25.12 -22.10 -9.97
N GLU A 236 -24.18 -22.83 -9.40
CA GLU A 236 -24.18 -23.23 -8.00
C GLU A 236 -23.83 -22.06 -7.05
N LEU A 237 -23.09 -21.02 -7.50
CA LEU A 237 -22.56 -19.95 -6.68
C LEU A 237 -23.60 -19.21 -5.79
N PRO A 238 -24.80 -18.84 -6.33
CA PRO A 238 -25.78 -18.13 -5.50
C PRO A 238 -26.28 -18.94 -4.30
N GLY A 239 -26.38 -20.25 -4.46
CA GLY A 239 -26.77 -21.19 -3.39
C GLY A 239 -25.66 -21.34 -2.33
N LEU A 240 -24.43 -21.54 -2.79
CA LEU A 240 -23.27 -21.73 -1.93
C LEU A 240 -22.92 -20.47 -1.13
N ARG A 241 -23.11 -19.27 -1.68
CA ARG A 241 -22.93 -18.00 -0.95
C ARG A 241 -23.92 -17.84 0.23
N LYS A 242 -25.09 -18.43 0.16
CA LYS A 242 -26.08 -18.41 1.25
C LYS A 242 -25.77 -19.46 2.32
N GLN A 243 -25.14 -20.56 1.91
CA GLN A 243 -24.90 -21.72 2.76
C GLN A 243 -23.58 -21.62 3.51
N PHE A 244 -22.53 -21.07 2.89
CA PHE A 244 -21.17 -21.06 3.42
C PHE A 244 -20.58 -19.66 3.55
N ALA A 245 -19.61 -19.49 4.44
CA ALA A 245 -18.78 -18.29 4.56
C ALA A 245 -17.78 -18.19 3.38
N LEU A 246 -18.30 -17.84 2.20
CA LEU A 246 -17.52 -17.75 0.97
C LEU A 246 -16.68 -16.48 1.00
N ILE A 247 -15.35 -16.64 1.13
CA ILE A 247 -14.41 -15.54 1.26
C ILE A 247 -13.87 -15.07 -0.10
N SER A 248 -13.63 -15.98 -1.04
CA SER A 248 -13.16 -15.63 -2.39
C SER A 248 -13.68 -16.58 -3.47
N THR A 249 -13.64 -16.11 -4.72
CA THR A 249 -13.91 -16.92 -5.91
C THR A 249 -12.80 -16.65 -6.93
N ARG A 250 -12.18 -17.71 -7.47
CA ARG A 250 -11.11 -17.61 -8.47
C ARG A 250 -11.44 -18.46 -9.69
N LEU A 251 -11.13 -17.96 -10.88
CA LEU A 251 -11.20 -18.76 -12.10
C LEU A 251 -9.86 -19.44 -12.32
N ARG A 252 -9.82 -20.78 -12.33
CA ARG A 252 -8.60 -21.56 -12.59
C ARG A 252 -8.88 -22.66 -13.58
N GLY A 253 -8.18 -22.63 -14.71
CA GLY A 253 -8.35 -23.65 -15.77
C GLY A 253 -9.79 -23.77 -16.30
N GLY A 254 -10.54 -22.65 -16.38
CA GLY A 254 -11.92 -22.61 -16.85
C GLY A 254 -12.97 -23.05 -15.81
N ARG A 255 -12.57 -23.41 -14.59
CA ARG A 255 -13.47 -23.76 -13.49
C ARG A 255 -13.44 -22.68 -12.39
N THR A 256 -14.57 -22.44 -11.77
CA THR A 256 -14.65 -21.54 -10.62
C THR A 256 -14.26 -22.30 -9.35
N LEU A 257 -13.16 -21.86 -8.73
CA LEU A 257 -12.77 -22.30 -7.39
C LEU A 257 -13.37 -21.35 -6.36
N ILE A 258 -14.04 -21.88 -5.38
CA ILE A 258 -14.53 -21.13 -4.21
C ILE A 258 -13.63 -21.43 -3.02
N HIS A 259 -13.34 -20.41 -2.21
CA HIS A 259 -12.71 -20.56 -0.90
C HIS A 259 -13.70 -20.20 0.19
N VAL A 260 -13.79 -21.08 1.19
CA VAL A 260 -14.72 -20.99 2.30
C VAL A 260 -13.95 -21.01 3.60
N LEU A 261 -14.36 -20.21 4.58
CA LEU A 261 -13.83 -20.22 5.93
C LEU A 261 -14.68 -21.09 6.84
N SER A 262 -14.08 -22.14 7.40
CA SER A 262 -14.72 -23.06 8.33
C SER A 262 -13.71 -23.75 9.22
N ASP A 263 -14.03 -23.97 10.50
CA ASP A 263 -13.16 -24.73 11.44
C ASP A 263 -13.11 -26.23 11.13
N THR A 264 -14.09 -26.73 10.37
CA THR A 264 -14.18 -28.14 9.94
C THR A 264 -14.55 -28.22 8.46
N ALA A 265 -14.34 -29.36 7.82
CA ALA A 265 -14.77 -29.56 6.44
C ALA A 265 -16.26 -29.24 6.26
N PRO A 266 -16.63 -28.27 5.40
CA PRO A 266 -18.02 -27.85 5.25
C PRO A 266 -18.94 -28.94 4.70
N ASP A 267 -18.45 -29.73 3.74
CA ASP A 267 -19.05 -30.98 3.23
C ASP A 267 -17.94 -31.84 2.59
N PRO A 268 -18.19 -33.13 2.27
CA PRO A 268 -17.18 -34.04 1.72
C PRO A 268 -16.56 -33.66 0.36
N ARG A 269 -17.13 -32.66 -0.32
CA ARG A 269 -16.64 -32.19 -1.63
C ARG A 269 -15.60 -31.08 -1.49
N PHE A 270 -15.41 -30.56 -0.27
CA PHE A 270 -14.39 -29.55 -0.02
C PHE A 270 -13.06 -30.19 0.36
N GLU A 271 -12.00 -29.66 -0.20
CA GLU A 271 -10.63 -30.03 0.12
C GLU A 271 -9.96 -28.95 0.95
N PRO A 272 -9.06 -29.29 1.89
CA PRO A 272 -8.32 -28.31 2.64
C PRO A 272 -7.42 -27.51 1.70
N ALA A 273 -7.38 -26.18 1.85
CA ALA A 273 -6.50 -25.32 1.11
C ALA A 273 -5.46 -24.68 2.04
N ALA A 274 -4.25 -24.49 1.53
CA ALA A 274 -3.26 -23.68 2.24
C ALA A 274 -3.71 -22.22 2.23
N ALA A 275 -3.72 -21.61 3.43
CA ALA A 275 -3.99 -20.19 3.56
C ALA A 275 -2.78 -19.38 3.07
N ASP A 276 -3.03 -18.31 2.34
CA ASP A 276 -2.06 -17.28 2.00
C ASP A 276 -2.54 -15.90 2.46
N LEU A 277 -1.82 -14.83 2.12
CA LEU A 277 -2.18 -13.49 2.53
C LEU A 277 -3.45 -12.98 1.83
N GLU A 278 -3.78 -13.51 0.67
CA GLU A 278 -5.01 -13.16 -0.06
C GLU A 278 -6.25 -13.70 0.68
N GLU A 279 -6.19 -14.92 1.24
CA GLU A 279 -7.26 -15.45 2.12
C GLU A 279 -7.37 -14.64 3.41
N VAL A 280 -6.27 -14.18 4.00
CA VAL A 280 -6.30 -13.27 5.16
C VAL A 280 -7.04 -11.98 4.80
N TYR A 281 -6.70 -11.38 3.67
CA TYR A 281 -7.35 -10.16 3.21
C TYR A 281 -8.84 -10.35 2.99
N PHE A 282 -9.25 -11.33 2.20
CA PHE A 282 -10.66 -11.58 1.90
C PHE A 282 -11.47 -12.02 3.12
N SER A 283 -10.93 -12.87 3.98
CA SER A 283 -11.61 -13.27 5.21
C SER A 283 -11.83 -12.08 6.16
N THR A 284 -10.86 -11.17 6.24
CA THR A 284 -10.96 -9.94 7.03
C THR A 284 -12.06 -9.02 6.47
N LEU A 285 -12.12 -8.84 5.15
CA LEU A 285 -13.19 -8.07 4.50
C LEU A 285 -14.57 -8.72 4.72
N TYR A 286 -14.65 -10.04 4.58
CA TYR A 286 -15.89 -10.79 4.81
C TYR A 286 -16.38 -10.62 6.25
N ALA A 287 -15.52 -10.78 7.24
CA ALA A 287 -15.85 -10.61 8.66
C ALA A 287 -16.33 -9.19 8.97
N HIS A 288 -15.65 -8.17 8.41
CA HIS A 288 -16.03 -6.78 8.59
C HIS A 288 -17.40 -6.46 7.98
N ARG A 289 -17.67 -6.91 6.76
CA ARG A 289 -18.99 -6.75 6.09
C ARG A 289 -20.11 -7.43 6.88
N LYS A 290 -19.86 -8.65 7.37
CA LYS A 290 -20.82 -9.40 8.17
C LYS A 290 -21.15 -8.69 9.49
N ALA A 291 -20.14 -8.12 10.17
CA ALA A 291 -20.31 -7.36 11.40
C ALA A 291 -21.15 -6.08 11.20
N ASN A 292 -21.04 -5.46 10.01
CA ASN A 292 -21.75 -4.23 9.66
C ASN A 292 -23.13 -4.48 8.99
N GLY A 293 -23.63 -5.72 8.97
CA GLY A 293 -24.93 -6.07 8.38
C GLY A 293 -24.98 -5.98 6.83
N GLN A 294 -23.83 -5.83 6.17
CA GLN A 294 -23.69 -5.76 4.71
C GLN A 294 -23.51 -7.17 4.12
N SER A 295 -24.44 -8.08 4.38
CA SER A 295 -24.38 -9.44 3.85
C SER A 295 -24.76 -9.46 2.36
N GLY A 296 -23.76 -9.56 1.51
CA GLY A 296 -23.85 -10.11 0.16
C GLY A 296 -24.41 -9.22 -0.95
N ASN A 297 -23.56 -8.48 -1.67
CA ASN A 297 -23.72 -8.34 -3.14
C ASN A 297 -22.53 -7.68 -3.90
N GLU A 298 -21.39 -7.38 -3.28
CA GLU A 298 -20.34 -6.60 -3.97
C GLU A 298 -19.05 -7.35 -4.32
N ALA A 299 -18.87 -8.59 -3.88
CA ALA A 299 -17.69 -9.38 -4.28
C ALA A 299 -17.58 -9.64 -5.80
N SER A 300 -18.66 -9.32 -6.55
CA SER A 300 -18.69 -9.45 -8.02
C SER A 300 -18.29 -8.17 -8.78
N ARG A 301 -18.19 -7.01 -8.12
CA ARG A 301 -17.83 -5.75 -8.81
C ARG A 301 -16.33 -5.55 -8.91
N ASP A 302 -15.55 -6.02 -7.94
CA ASP A 302 -14.08 -5.84 -7.96
C ASP A 302 -13.38 -6.89 -8.85
N ALA A 303 -13.98 -8.07 -9.06
CA ALA A 303 -13.44 -9.10 -9.95
C ALA A 303 -13.77 -8.87 -11.44
N ALA A 304 -14.75 -8.02 -11.76
CA ALA A 304 -15.16 -7.70 -13.14
C ALA A 304 -14.47 -6.44 -13.72
N ALA A 305 -13.60 -5.78 -12.93
CA ALA A 305 -12.86 -4.58 -13.32
C ALA A 305 -11.37 -4.86 -13.60
N ARG A 306 -11.02 -6.12 -13.88
CA ARG A 306 -9.66 -6.52 -14.31
C ARG A 306 -9.67 -7.07 -15.72
#